data_c9f3db87126df269fac2f79287fb7ce4
#
_entry.id   c9f3db87126df269fac2f79287fb7ce4
#
_cell.length_a   1.000
_cell.length_b   1.000
_cell.length_c   1.000
_cell.angle_alpha   90.00
_cell.angle_beta   90.00
_cell.angle_gamma   90.00
#
_symmetry.space_group_name_H-M   'P 1'
#
loop_
_entity.id
_entity.type
_entity.pdbx_description
1 polymer ?
#
loop_
_entity_poly.entity_id
_entity_poly.type
_entity_poly.pdbx_seq_one_letter_code
_entity_poly.pdbx_strand_id
1 'polypeptide(L)'
;MTTRPIGFVGETSTPVEITVKATHPVPAGTYVYLKFRVRDPITGQELDREVVGVIGSVSFKSYVPVIASTVSEIPESYVSELKRESYMNAVIVADITGGRAEPPRYPPPPETPVYPARVEHLRVVYSTSRPERGVKIGSLLGFGELDVVVDVNALAKHLLVVGTTGSGKSNFVAILADRVAQLGGSVVVFDVHGEYRGLKSESGRVHVVDYEAAINLVKTPIEMLVKFIIPESAATKQRRLLRGALRRLNEEVVKVATENRLPYSEAVKRIYAEEKKRKGLGQAETPEEMYRELLKKYVEEAGRNSGERSVADVLDKVDDFFEWHLVGLDTPNVSEVVGCGRIVVVDVSALVDSEKDYMLKVVAEDLLWSLKQRRIPPTMLVVEEAHLFIGSKTQTWSKESLQRFIREGRKFGGMLVVVSQRPRALDPDVVSQVQNFVLLKLVQKSDRVFITEVSDILSEEYVNMLPALSPGQAVVLGEWIGKYPALVKIDLHRGKRVGATPDIVSSWRRALEEVSLKASEGSPSSEWEAV
;
A
#
# COMPACT_ATOMS: atom_id res chain seq x y z
N MET A 1 -17.06 13.65 -38.60
CA MET A 1 -17.98 12.52 -38.55
C MET A 1 -18.94 12.74 -37.40
N THR A 2 -20.23 12.92 -37.67
CA THR A 2 -21.27 13.03 -36.64
C THR A 2 -21.40 11.67 -35.94
N THR A 3 -20.88 11.58 -34.74
CA THR A 3 -21.03 10.39 -33.88
C THR A 3 -22.51 10.21 -33.57
N ARG A 4 -23.07 9.02 -33.84
CA ARG A 4 -24.47 8.71 -33.49
C ARG A 4 -24.56 8.58 -31.95
N PRO A 5 -25.68 9.01 -31.35
CA PRO A 5 -25.89 8.80 -29.93
C PRO A 5 -25.97 7.31 -29.60
N ILE A 6 -25.45 6.90 -28.48
CA ILE A 6 -25.54 5.52 -27.96
C ILE A 6 -26.84 5.27 -27.21
N GLY A 7 -27.56 6.34 -26.90
CA GLY A 7 -28.83 6.31 -26.20
C GLY A 7 -29.31 7.71 -25.84
N PHE A 8 -30.36 7.76 -25.05
CA PHE A 8 -30.97 8.98 -24.56
C PHE A 8 -31.23 8.89 -23.06
N VAL A 9 -31.13 10.02 -22.34
CA VAL A 9 -31.44 10.09 -20.91
C VAL A 9 -32.88 9.64 -20.70
N GLY A 10 -33.08 8.73 -19.76
CA GLY A 10 -34.38 8.18 -19.39
C GLY A 10 -35.14 9.06 -18.41
N GLU A 11 -36.14 8.46 -17.77
CA GLU A 11 -37.02 9.16 -16.84
C GLU A 11 -36.32 9.56 -15.53
N THR A 12 -35.31 8.79 -15.09
CA THR A 12 -34.55 9.08 -13.86
C THR A 12 -33.26 9.80 -14.21
N SER A 13 -33.15 11.04 -13.74
CA SER A 13 -31.98 11.88 -13.91
C SER A 13 -31.75 12.74 -12.67
N THR A 14 -30.54 12.68 -12.14
CA THR A 14 -30.03 13.56 -11.09
C THR A 14 -28.77 14.28 -11.61
N PRO A 15 -28.24 15.28 -10.91
CA PRO A 15 -26.98 15.91 -11.34
C PRO A 15 -25.80 14.94 -11.44
N VAL A 16 -25.80 13.87 -10.64
CA VAL A 16 -24.67 12.93 -10.52
C VAL A 16 -24.94 11.55 -11.15
N GLU A 17 -26.21 11.18 -11.35
CA GLU A 17 -26.58 9.86 -11.88
C GLU A 17 -27.72 9.96 -12.87
N ILE A 18 -27.61 9.24 -13.97
CA ILE A 18 -28.64 9.18 -15.02
C ILE A 18 -28.87 7.73 -15.43
N THR A 19 -30.13 7.43 -15.76
CA THR A 19 -30.46 6.23 -16.53
C THR A 19 -30.49 6.58 -18.01
N VAL A 20 -29.87 5.77 -18.85
CA VAL A 20 -29.82 5.95 -20.30
C VAL A 20 -30.59 4.81 -20.98
N LYS A 21 -31.60 5.13 -21.76
CA LYS A 21 -32.25 4.18 -22.67
C LYS A 21 -31.33 3.97 -23.87
N ALA A 22 -30.68 2.82 -23.93
CA ALA A 22 -29.65 2.55 -24.93
C ALA A 22 -30.23 2.20 -26.28
N THR A 23 -29.76 2.86 -27.33
CA THR A 23 -29.94 2.42 -28.73
C THR A 23 -28.83 1.45 -29.14
N HIS A 24 -27.62 1.69 -28.62
CA HIS A 24 -26.43 0.87 -28.81
C HIS A 24 -25.76 0.68 -27.47
N PRO A 25 -26.01 -0.42 -26.73
CA PRO A 25 -25.40 -0.65 -25.42
C PRO A 25 -23.88 -0.75 -25.55
N VAL A 26 -23.18 -0.09 -24.63
CA VAL A 26 -21.72 -0.06 -24.58
C VAL A 26 -21.25 -0.67 -23.26
N PRO A 27 -20.01 -1.20 -23.16
CA PRO A 27 -19.49 -1.79 -21.92
C PRO A 27 -19.47 -0.80 -20.75
N ALA A 28 -19.61 -1.33 -19.52
CA ALA A 28 -19.33 -0.56 -18.31
C ALA A 28 -17.90 -0.03 -18.36
N GLY A 29 -17.69 1.18 -17.82
CA GLY A 29 -16.42 1.89 -17.91
C GLY A 29 -16.26 2.75 -19.16
N THR A 30 -17.24 2.74 -20.09
CA THR A 30 -17.22 3.63 -21.25
C THR A 30 -17.52 5.06 -20.81
N TYR A 31 -16.66 6.01 -21.17
CA TYR A 31 -16.89 7.43 -20.94
C TYR A 31 -17.87 8.01 -21.94
N VAL A 32 -18.78 8.86 -21.43
CA VAL A 32 -19.85 9.48 -22.21
C VAL A 32 -19.84 11.00 -22.07
N TYR A 33 -20.41 11.65 -23.07
CA TYR A 33 -20.55 13.10 -23.14
C TYR A 33 -21.99 13.46 -23.45
N LEU A 34 -22.52 14.47 -22.76
CA LEU A 34 -23.85 15.02 -22.96
C LEU A 34 -23.77 16.55 -23.10
N LYS A 35 -24.59 17.08 -24.01
CA LYS A 35 -24.82 18.51 -24.14
C LYS A 35 -26.31 18.78 -24.09
N PHE A 36 -26.71 19.70 -23.20
CA PHE A 36 -28.12 20.01 -22.98
C PHE A 36 -28.31 21.47 -22.53
N ARG A 37 -29.56 21.93 -22.57
CA ARG A 37 -29.98 23.24 -22.07
C ARG A 37 -30.84 23.09 -20.84
N VAL A 38 -30.62 23.99 -19.89
CA VAL A 38 -31.42 24.10 -18.68
C VAL A 38 -31.78 25.57 -18.48
N ARG A 39 -32.97 25.80 -17.95
CA ARG A 39 -33.37 27.14 -17.54
C ARG A 39 -32.96 27.34 -16.09
N ASP A 40 -32.16 28.37 -15.83
CA ASP A 40 -31.78 28.73 -14.48
C ASP A 40 -33.02 29.20 -13.71
N PRO A 41 -33.37 28.58 -12.59
CA PRO A 41 -34.58 28.90 -11.84
C PRO A 41 -34.55 30.28 -11.17
N ILE A 42 -33.34 30.86 -10.98
CA ILE A 42 -33.16 32.17 -10.31
C ILE A 42 -33.17 33.29 -11.33
N THR A 43 -32.39 33.16 -12.40
CA THR A 43 -32.20 34.20 -13.41
C THR A 43 -33.17 34.09 -14.58
N GLY A 44 -33.81 32.94 -14.76
CA GLY A 44 -34.68 32.63 -15.90
C GLY A 44 -33.95 32.47 -17.24
N GLN A 45 -32.62 32.55 -17.24
CA GLN A 45 -31.80 32.42 -18.45
C GLN A 45 -31.65 30.96 -18.89
N GLU A 46 -31.58 30.74 -20.19
CA GLU A 46 -31.17 29.45 -20.74
C GLU A 46 -29.67 29.31 -20.65
N LEU A 47 -29.22 28.21 -20.07
CA LEU A 47 -27.81 27.84 -19.90
C LEU A 47 -27.50 26.59 -20.70
N ASP A 48 -26.53 26.69 -21.59
CA ASP A 48 -25.93 25.49 -22.23
C ASP A 48 -25.03 24.79 -21.21
N ARG A 49 -25.16 23.46 -21.10
CA ARG A 49 -24.35 22.62 -20.21
C ARG A 49 -23.71 21.48 -21.00
N GLU A 50 -22.49 21.20 -20.65
CA GLU A 50 -21.71 20.10 -21.20
C GLU A 50 -21.16 19.26 -20.06
N VAL A 51 -21.51 17.97 -20.03
CA VAL A 51 -21.08 17.08 -18.93
C VAL A 51 -20.42 15.82 -19.47
N VAL A 52 -19.52 15.28 -18.67
CA VAL A 52 -18.86 14.00 -18.91
C VAL A 52 -19.31 13.03 -17.85
N GLY A 53 -19.59 11.79 -18.25
CA GLY A 53 -19.95 10.70 -17.36
C GLY A 53 -19.23 9.40 -17.72
N VAL A 54 -19.48 8.37 -16.93
CA VAL A 54 -19.01 7.00 -17.16
C VAL A 54 -20.16 6.01 -16.99
N ILE A 55 -20.28 5.05 -17.88
CA ILE A 55 -21.29 3.98 -17.78
C ILE A 55 -20.88 3.03 -16.66
N GLY A 56 -21.71 2.93 -15.61
CA GLY A 56 -21.50 2.08 -14.44
C GLY A 56 -22.01 0.65 -14.67
N SER A 57 -23.20 0.53 -15.22
CA SER A 57 -23.84 -0.77 -15.45
C SER A 57 -24.69 -0.79 -16.72
N VAL A 58 -24.87 -1.98 -17.24
CA VAL A 58 -25.69 -2.22 -18.43
C VAL A 58 -26.68 -3.35 -18.12
N SER A 59 -27.95 -3.14 -18.40
CA SER A 59 -29.01 -4.13 -18.16
C SER A 59 -29.94 -4.25 -19.35
N PHE A 60 -30.46 -5.46 -19.56
CA PHE A 60 -31.50 -5.72 -20.55
C PHE A 60 -32.80 -6.02 -19.80
N LYS A 61 -33.88 -5.34 -20.17
CA LYS A 61 -35.24 -5.67 -19.73
C LYS A 61 -35.99 -6.30 -20.90
N SER A 62 -36.50 -7.49 -20.73
CA SER A 62 -37.44 -8.08 -21.65
C SER A 62 -38.84 -8.01 -21.04
N TYR A 63 -39.78 -7.42 -21.74
CA TYR A 63 -41.19 -7.45 -21.33
C TYR A 63 -41.78 -8.77 -21.80
N VAL A 64 -41.82 -9.76 -20.95
CA VAL A 64 -42.61 -10.97 -21.12
C VAL A 64 -44.03 -10.63 -20.71
N PRO A 65 -45.05 -10.70 -21.57
CA PRO A 65 -46.45 -10.53 -21.15
C PRO A 65 -46.77 -11.50 -20.02
N VAL A 66 -47.44 -11.04 -18.98
CA VAL A 66 -47.82 -11.84 -17.80
C VAL A 66 -48.55 -13.15 -18.14
N ILE A 67 -49.12 -13.23 -19.36
CA ILE A 67 -49.77 -14.42 -19.92
C ILE A 67 -48.80 -15.59 -20.10
N ALA A 68 -47.49 -15.36 -20.25
CA ALA A 68 -46.52 -16.43 -20.48
C ALA A 68 -46.15 -17.25 -19.22
N SER A 69 -46.58 -16.83 -18.04
CA SER A 69 -46.35 -17.59 -16.79
C SER A 69 -47.22 -18.84 -16.64
N THR A 70 -48.20 -19.05 -17.50
CA THR A 70 -49.12 -20.18 -17.52
C THR A 70 -48.92 -21.16 -18.68
N VAL A 71 -47.96 -20.89 -19.57
CA VAL A 71 -47.70 -21.74 -20.74
C VAL A 71 -46.34 -22.41 -20.59
N SER A 72 -46.36 -23.74 -20.57
CA SER A 72 -45.16 -24.57 -20.38
C SER A 72 -44.16 -24.56 -21.54
N GLU A 73 -44.51 -24.00 -22.71
CA GLU A 73 -43.64 -23.82 -23.86
C GLU A 73 -43.94 -22.49 -24.54
N ILE A 74 -42.96 -21.60 -24.62
CA ILE A 74 -43.05 -20.35 -25.37
C ILE A 74 -42.61 -20.69 -26.81
N PRO A 75 -43.48 -20.55 -27.84
CA PRO A 75 -43.08 -20.78 -29.23
C PRO A 75 -41.90 -19.87 -29.62
N GLU A 76 -40.93 -20.38 -30.38
CA GLU A 76 -39.74 -19.61 -30.82
C GLU A 76 -40.12 -18.33 -31.59
N SER A 77 -41.26 -18.29 -32.26
CA SER A 77 -41.80 -17.09 -32.93
C SER A 77 -42.13 -15.96 -31.95
N TYR A 78 -42.52 -16.27 -30.69
CA TYR A 78 -42.76 -15.25 -29.66
C TYR A 78 -41.49 -14.70 -29.07
N VAL A 79 -40.41 -15.47 -29.03
CA VAL A 79 -39.11 -15.03 -28.51
C VAL A 79 -38.49 -13.96 -29.41
N SER A 80 -38.76 -14.01 -30.71
CA SER A 80 -38.29 -13.00 -31.69
C SER A 80 -39.06 -11.67 -31.63
N GLU A 81 -40.27 -11.65 -31.10
CA GLU A 81 -41.12 -10.44 -30.96
C GLU A 81 -40.96 -9.74 -29.58
N LEU A 82 -40.22 -10.34 -28.64
CA LEU A 82 -39.97 -9.71 -27.34
C LEU A 82 -39.19 -8.41 -27.52
N LYS A 83 -39.83 -7.28 -27.29
CA LYS A 83 -39.15 -5.98 -27.21
C LYS A 83 -38.10 -6.02 -26.11
N ARG A 84 -36.85 -6.16 -26.49
CA ARG A 84 -35.71 -6.04 -25.56
C ARG A 84 -35.32 -4.58 -25.49
N GLU A 85 -35.50 -3.98 -24.33
CA GLU A 85 -35.00 -2.65 -24.07
C GLU A 85 -33.70 -2.75 -23.28
N SER A 86 -32.72 -1.98 -23.70
CA SER A 86 -31.40 -1.91 -23.02
C SER A 86 -31.33 -0.62 -22.22
N TYR A 87 -30.91 -0.74 -21.00
CA TYR A 87 -30.71 0.40 -20.10
C TYR A 87 -29.27 0.41 -19.61
N MET A 88 -28.70 1.61 -19.50
CA MET A 88 -27.38 1.83 -18.94
C MET A 88 -27.52 2.85 -17.80
N ASN A 89 -26.88 2.61 -16.67
CA ASN A 89 -26.74 3.62 -15.63
C ASN A 89 -25.37 4.30 -15.81
N ALA A 90 -25.36 5.62 -15.75
CA ALA A 90 -24.14 6.40 -15.86
C ALA A 90 -24.00 7.37 -14.70
N VAL A 91 -22.77 7.50 -14.20
CA VAL A 91 -22.37 8.53 -13.24
C VAL A 91 -21.86 9.73 -14.01
N ILE A 92 -22.41 10.91 -13.75
CA ILE A 92 -21.86 12.16 -14.26
C ILE A 92 -20.63 12.53 -13.42
N VAL A 93 -19.49 12.56 -14.06
CA VAL A 93 -18.20 12.83 -13.41
C VAL A 93 -18.00 14.31 -13.20
N ALA A 94 -18.19 15.12 -14.23
CA ALA A 94 -17.95 16.56 -14.17
C ALA A 94 -18.83 17.34 -15.17
N ASP A 95 -19.15 18.58 -14.82
CA ASP A 95 -19.56 19.64 -15.76
C ASP A 95 -18.30 20.27 -16.34
N ILE A 96 -18.18 20.27 -17.66
CA ILE A 96 -17.01 20.79 -18.42
C ILE A 96 -17.35 22.05 -19.20
N THR A 97 -18.51 22.65 -18.92
CA THR A 97 -18.95 23.88 -19.55
C THR A 97 -17.89 24.99 -19.38
N GLY A 98 -17.54 25.66 -20.46
CA GLY A 98 -16.52 26.72 -20.42
C GLY A 98 -15.07 26.21 -20.28
N GLY A 99 -14.80 24.91 -20.51
CA GLY A 99 -13.45 24.34 -20.55
C GLY A 99 -12.79 24.15 -19.19
N ARG A 100 -13.58 24.10 -18.11
CA ARG A 100 -13.12 23.78 -16.75
C ARG A 100 -14.00 22.71 -16.15
N ALA A 101 -13.39 21.78 -15.41
CA ALA A 101 -14.13 20.75 -14.71
C ALA A 101 -14.69 21.30 -13.39
N GLU A 102 -16.01 21.24 -13.24
CA GLU A 102 -16.74 21.63 -12.03
C GLU A 102 -17.69 20.51 -11.59
N PRO A 103 -18.10 20.48 -10.30
CA PRO A 103 -19.12 19.53 -9.87
C PRO A 103 -20.42 19.75 -10.64
N PRO A 104 -21.06 18.68 -11.12
CA PRO A 104 -22.33 18.79 -11.85
C PRO A 104 -23.43 19.27 -10.92
N ARG A 105 -24.20 20.28 -11.34
CA ARG A 105 -25.27 20.90 -10.53
C ARG A 105 -26.65 20.73 -11.13
N TYR A 106 -26.74 20.53 -12.44
CA TYR A 106 -28.00 20.44 -13.17
C TYR A 106 -28.21 19.01 -13.71
N PRO A 107 -29.36 18.39 -13.46
CA PRO A 107 -29.68 17.11 -14.05
C PRO A 107 -29.90 17.27 -15.56
N PRO A 108 -29.32 16.38 -16.39
CA PRO A 108 -29.65 16.35 -17.80
C PRO A 108 -31.15 16.04 -18.01
N PRO A 109 -31.88 16.81 -18.82
CA PRO A 109 -33.30 16.53 -19.08
C PRO A 109 -33.51 15.16 -19.74
N PRO A 110 -34.68 14.51 -19.56
CA PRO A 110 -35.06 13.34 -20.33
C PRO A 110 -34.92 13.59 -21.85
N GLU A 111 -34.69 12.54 -22.59
CA GLU A 111 -34.46 12.56 -24.07
C GLU A 111 -33.16 13.30 -24.50
N THR A 112 -32.32 13.76 -23.57
CA THR A 112 -30.99 14.29 -23.89
C THR A 112 -30.16 13.20 -24.56
N PRO A 113 -29.56 13.44 -25.77
CA PRO A 113 -28.74 12.45 -26.43
C PRO A 113 -27.42 12.24 -25.71
N VAL A 114 -27.02 10.98 -25.56
CA VAL A 114 -25.78 10.53 -24.91
C VAL A 114 -24.81 10.04 -25.99
N TYR A 115 -23.61 10.61 -26.00
CA TYR A 115 -22.57 10.29 -26.99
C TYR A 115 -21.35 9.65 -26.32
N PRO A 116 -20.55 8.85 -27.01
CA PRO A 116 -19.22 8.49 -26.53
C PRO A 116 -18.38 9.75 -26.31
N ALA A 117 -17.69 9.84 -25.17
CA ALA A 117 -16.77 10.94 -24.92
C ALA A 117 -15.58 10.89 -25.88
N ARG A 118 -14.99 12.04 -26.14
CA ARG A 118 -13.73 12.18 -26.90
C ARG A 118 -12.62 12.62 -25.97
N VAL A 119 -11.38 12.47 -26.44
CA VAL A 119 -10.18 12.86 -25.66
C VAL A 119 -10.24 14.30 -25.20
N GLU A 120 -10.75 15.22 -26.05
CA GLU A 120 -10.85 16.64 -25.73
C GLU A 120 -11.72 16.89 -24.49
N HIS A 121 -12.86 16.19 -24.37
CA HIS A 121 -13.76 16.28 -23.22
C HIS A 121 -13.10 15.79 -21.94
N LEU A 122 -12.41 14.66 -22.02
CA LEU A 122 -11.76 14.00 -20.88
C LEU A 122 -10.50 14.73 -20.45
N ARG A 123 -9.81 15.38 -21.38
CA ARG A 123 -8.62 16.19 -21.06
C ARG A 123 -8.96 17.35 -20.14
N VAL A 124 -10.16 17.93 -20.25
CA VAL A 124 -10.63 19.00 -19.33
C VAL A 124 -10.69 18.48 -17.88
N VAL A 125 -11.07 17.21 -17.70
CA VAL A 125 -11.26 16.59 -16.37
C VAL A 125 -9.94 16.06 -15.79
N TYR A 126 -9.14 15.37 -16.63
CA TYR A 126 -8.01 14.55 -16.19
C TYR A 126 -6.63 15.11 -16.52
N SER A 127 -6.54 16.30 -17.15
CA SER A 127 -5.24 16.93 -17.32
C SER A 127 -4.76 17.55 -16.00
N THR A 128 -3.50 17.28 -15.63
CA THR A 128 -2.92 17.93 -14.47
C THR A 128 -2.58 19.39 -14.76
N SER A 129 -2.94 20.28 -13.83
CA SER A 129 -2.56 21.69 -13.87
C SER A 129 -1.15 21.98 -13.36
N ARG A 130 -0.47 20.96 -12.78
CA ARG A 130 0.85 21.11 -12.13
C ARG A 130 1.77 19.94 -12.46
N PRO A 131 2.30 19.89 -13.70
CA PRO A 131 3.13 18.76 -14.14
C PRO A 131 4.41 18.58 -13.32
N GLU A 132 4.94 19.65 -12.71
CA GLU A 132 6.16 19.62 -11.88
C GLU A 132 6.00 18.82 -10.56
N ARG A 133 4.76 18.55 -10.15
CA ARG A 133 4.41 17.73 -8.97
C ARG A 133 3.80 16.40 -9.36
N GLY A 134 3.71 16.17 -10.65
CA GLY A 134 2.95 15.08 -11.22
C GLY A 134 3.77 13.82 -11.38
N VAL A 135 3.18 12.69 -11.01
CA VAL A 135 3.67 11.34 -11.32
C VAL A 135 2.65 10.65 -12.19
N LYS A 136 3.06 10.24 -13.39
CA LYS A 136 2.22 9.40 -14.23
C LYS A 136 2.08 8.03 -13.57
N ILE A 137 0.86 7.49 -13.49
CA ILE A 137 0.60 6.14 -12.95
C ILE A 137 0.07 5.18 -14.02
N GLY A 138 -0.35 5.70 -15.15
CA GLY A 138 -0.94 4.93 -16.25
C GLY A 138 -1.63 5.84 -17.25
N SER A 139 -2.58 5.27 -17.99
CA SER A 139 -3.45 5.99 -18.92
C SER A 139 -4.92 5.77 -18.59
N LEU A 140 -5.78 6.70 -19.03
CA LEU A 140 -7.22 6.56 -18.85
C LEU A 140 -7.74 5.35 -19.62
N LEU A 141 -8.56 4.53 -19.00
CA LEU A 141 -9.08 3.30 -19.61
C LEU A 141 -9.88 3.63 -20.86
N GLY A 142 -9.51 3.00 -21.98
CA GLY A 142 -10.08 3.27 -23.30
C GLY A 142 -9.46 4.47 -24.05
N PHE A 143 -8.59 5.25 -23.40
CA PHE A 143 -7.92 6.43 -23.96
C PHE A 143 -6.42 6.39 -23.64
N GLY A 144 -5.69 5.49 -24.33
CA GLY A 144 -4.26 5.26 -24.09
C GLY A 144 -3.36 6.48 -24.30
N GLU A 145 -3.82 7.47 -25.07
CA GLU A 145 -3.15 8.75 -25.29
C GLU A 145 -3.35 9.78 -24.17
N LEU A 146 -4.24 9.51 -23.23
CA LEU A 146 -4.49 10.39 -22.08
C LEU A 146 -3.82 9.85 -20.83
N ASP A 147 -2.66 10.38 -20.51
CA ASP A 147 -1.91 10.03 -19.33
C ASP A 147 -2.66 10.44 -18.06
N VAL A 148 -2.70 9.54 -17.09
CA VAL A 148 -3.20 9.83 -15.74
C VAL A 148 -2.01 10.17 -14.85
N VAL A 149 -1.96 11.43 -14.46
CA VAL A 149 -0.89 12.02 -13.66
C VAL A 149 -1.46 12.47 -12.31
N VAL A 150 -0.86 11.99 -11.24
CA VAL A 150 -1.30 12.26 -9.86
C VAL A 150 -0.37 13.25 -9.16
N ASP A 151 -0.93 14.12 -8.32
CA ASP A 151 -0.14 15.09 -7.53
C ASP A 151 0.48 14.41 -6.30
N VAL A 152 1.82 14.33 -6.27
CA VAL A 152 2.56 13.72 -5.16
C VAL A 152 2.34 14.45 -3.83
N ASN A 153 2.11 15.76 -3.84
CA ASN A 153 1.88 16.51 -2.61
C ASN A 153 0.58 16.08 -1.91
N ALA A 154 -0.41 15.59 -2.66
CA ALA A 154 -1.64 15.07 -2.07
C ALA A 154 -1.42 13.72 -1.36
N LEU A 155 -0.31 13.02 -1.59
CA LEU A 155 0.06 11.82 -0.81
C LEU A 155 0.33 12.12 0.67
N ALA A 156 0.53 13.39 1.05
CA ALA A 156 0.53 13.80 2.46
C ALA A 156 -0.78 13.45 3.18
N LYS A 157 -1.87 13.19 2.44
CA LYS A 157 -3.16 12.70 2.93
C LYS A 157 -3.30 11.18 2.85
N HIS A 158 -2.17 10.49 2.73
CA HIS A 158 -2.05 9.04 2.67
C HIS A 158 -2.77 8.39 1.48
N LEU A 159 -2.47 7.13 1.23
CA LEU A 159 -3.01 6.37 0.11
C LEU A 159 -3.39 4.96 0.56
N LEU A 160 -4.57 4.50 0.16
CA LEU A 160 -4.99 3.11 0.28
C LEU A 160 -4.96 2.43 -1.09
N VAL A 161 -4.26 1.31 -1.17
CA VAL A 161 -4.17 0.45 -2.35
C VAL A 161 -4.78 -0.90 -2.03
N VAL A 162 -5.89 -1.25 -2.65
CA VAL A 162 -6.57 -2.50 -2.39
C VAL A 162 -6.88 -3.28 -3.66
N GLY A 163 -6.91 -4.60 -3.54
CA GLY A 163 -7.25 -5.50 -4.63
C GLY A 163 -6.89 -6.94 -4.31
N THR A 164 -7.52 -7.88 -4.99
CA THR A 164 -7.23 -9.31 -4.83
C THR A 164 -5.80 -9.66 -5.26
N THR A 165 -5.33 -10.85 -4.90
CA THR A 165 -4.05 -11.37 -5.39
C THR A 165 -4.06 -11.42 -6.91
N GLY A 166 -2.94 -11.03 -7.53
CA GLY A 166 -2.80 -10.97 -9.00
C GLY A 166 -3.51 -9.78 -9.67
N SER A 167 -4.15 -8.88 -8.93
CA SER A 167 -4.81 -7.69 -9.50
C SER A 167 -3.84 -6.60 -9.98
N GLY A 168 -2.57 -6.63 -9.53
CA GLY A 168 -1.54 -5.68 -9.93
C GLY A 168 -1.09 -4.70 -8.84
N LYS A 169 -1.41 -4.96 -7.55
CA LYS A 169 -0.98 -4.11 -6.42
C LYS A 169 0.52 -3.86 -6.41
N SER A 170 1.32 -4.92 -6.41
CA SER A 170 2.78 -4.82 -6.33
C SER A 170 3.38 -4.11 -7.57
N ASN A 171 2.74 -4.26 -8.75
CA ASN A 171 3.11 -3.50 -9.93
C ASN A 171 2.85 -2.00 -9.73
N PHE A 172 1.68 -1.65 -9.20
CA PHE A 172 1.34 -0.26 -8.92
C PHE A 172 2.31 0.35 -7.88
N VAL A 173 2.61 -0.37 -6.80
CA VAL A 173 3.57 0.08 -5.77
C VAL A 173 4.95 0.31 -6.38
N ALA A 174 5.45 -0.60 -7.22
CA ALA A 174 6.74 -0.44 -7.89
C ALA A 174 6.76 0.81 -8.80
N ILE A 175 5.70 1.03 -9.59
CA ILE A 175 5.53 2.23 -10.43
C ILE A 175 5.55 3.50 -9.58
N LEU A 176 4.74 3.53 -8.50
CA LEU A 176 4.63 4.70 -7.63
C LEU A 176 5.97 4.99 -6.95
N ALA A 177 6.60 3.98 -6.35
CA ALA A 177 7.87 4.11 -5.65
C ALA A 177 8.98 4.63 -6.57
N ASP A 178 9.12 4.01 -7.75
CA ASP A 178 10.14 4.41 -8.72
C ASP A 178 9.93 5.84 -9.22
N ARG A 179 8.71 6.20 -9.60
CA ARG A 179 8.42 7.52 -10.15
C ARG A 179 8.45 8.64 -9.11
N VAL A 180 8.06 8.36 -7.87
CA VAL A 180 8.24 9.29 -6.74
C VAL A 180 9.72 9.51 -6.47
N ALA A 181 10.53 8.45 -6.48
CA ALA A 181 11.97 8.57 -6.31
C ALA A 181 12.64 9.31 -7.48
N GLN A 182 12.17 9.15 -8.72
CA GLN A 182 12.63 9.91 -9.89
C GLN A 182 12.39 11.41 -9.75
N LEU A 183 11.33 11.85 -9.05
CA LEU A 183 11.10 13.25 -8.69
C LEU A 183 12.02 13.75 -7.56
N GLY A 184 12.89 12.90 -7.04
CA GLY A 184 13.73 13.20 -5.88
C GLY A 184 13.11 12.81 -4.55
N GLY A 185 11.95 12.13 -4.52
CA GLY A 185 11.31 11.64 -3.31
C GLY A 185 12.12 10.57 -2.59
N SER A 186 11.88 10.40 -1.29
CA SER A 186 12.42 9.33 -0.47
C SER A 186 11.33 8.30 -0.21
N VAL A 187 11.62 7.02 -0.46
CA VAL A 187 10.65 5.93 -0.37
C VAL A 187 11.19 4.80 0.48
N VAL A 188 10.38 4.30 1.40
CA VAL A 188 10.64 3.07 2.16
C VAL A 188 9.52 2.08 1.84
N VAL A 189 9.88 0.88 1.40
CA VAL A 189 8.94 -0.22 1.15
C VAL A 189 9.15 -1.28 2.20
N PHE A 190 8.16 -1.50 3.05
CA PHE A 190 8.12 -2.60 4.00
C PHE A 190 7.56 -3.83 3.29
N ASP A 191 8.48 -4.71 2.89
CA ASP A 191 8.23 -5.84 1.97
C ASP A 191 8.03 -7.14 2.74
N VAL A 192 6.77 -7.55 2.86
CA VAL A 192 6.37 -8.74 3.63
C VAL A 192 6.66 -10.05 2.90
N HIS A 193 6.70 -10.01 1.56
CA HIS A 193 6.81 -11.20 0.71
C HIS A 193 8.12 -11.28 -0.08
N GLY A 194 9.02 -10.29 0.02
CA GLY A 194 10.27 -10.25 -0.75
C GLY A 194 10.06 -9.90 -2.23
N GLU A 195 8.94 -9.26 -2.59
CA GLU A 195 8.61 -8.95 -3.99
C GLU A 195 9.42 -7.79 -4.57
N TYR A 196 9.97 -6.92 -3.73
CA TYR A 196 10.72 -5.72 -4.15
C TYR A 196 12.23 -5.86 -3.99
N ARG A 197 12.71 -6.94 -3.40
CA ARG A 197 14.14 -7.24 -3.30
C ARG A 197 14.78 -7.24 -4.68
N GLY A 198 15.86 -6.50 -4.85
CA GLY A 198 16.54 -6.34 -6.12
C GLY A 198 15.75 -5.55 -7.18
N LEU A 199 14.75 -4.74 -6.77
CA LEU A 199 14.04 -3.82 -7.64
C LEU A 199 15.04 -2.93 -8.38
N LYS A 200 14.85 -2.76 -9.69
CA LYS A 200 15.65 -1.84 -10.51
C LYS A 200 14.77 -0.74 -11.06
N SER A 201 15.20 0.50 -10.89
CA SER A 201 14.52 1.67 -11.47
C SER A 201 14.50 1.62 -12.99
N GLU A 202 13.39 2.05 -13.59
CA GLU A 202 13.26 2.19 -15.04
C GLU A 202 14.21 3.26 -15.61
N SER A 203 14.50 4.30 -14.85
CA SER A 203 15.34 5.43 -15.30
C SER A 203 16.84 5.23 -15.08
N GLY A 204 17.23 4.26 -14.28
CA GLY A 204 18.62 4.06 -13.83
C GLY A 204 19.17 5.19 -12.94
N ARG A 205 18.36 6.20 -12.59
CA ARG A 205 18.77 7.37 -11.78
C ARG A 205 18.40 7.22 -10.29
N VAL A 206 17.49 6.30 -9.96
CA VAL A 206 17.03 6.04 -8.60
C VAL A 206 17.96 5.02 -7.96
N HIS A 207 18.35 5.29 -6.73
CA HIS A 207 19.18 4.38 -5.96
C HIS A 207 18.27 3.47 -5.11
N VAL A 208 18.26 2.18 -5.42
CA VAL A 208 17.54 1.17 -4.64
C VAL A 208 18.50 0.50 -3.67
N VAL A 209 18.10 0.43 -2.40
CA VAL A 209 18.88 -0.19 -1.33
C VAL A 209 18.04 -1.31 -0.72
N ASP A 210 18.54 -2.54 -0.82
CA ASP A 210 18.01 -3.65 -0.04
C ASP A 210 18.54 -3.51 1.39
N TYR A 211 17.64 -3.27 2.33
CA TYR A 211 17.95 -3.03 3.73
C TYR A 211 17.74 -4.32 4.52
N GLU A 212 18.78 -4.78 5.16
CA GLU A 212 18.70 -5.91 6.07
C GLU A 212 17.99 -5.49 7.36
N ALA A 213 16.84 -6.12 7.62
CA ALA A 213 15.99 -5.79 8.75
C ALA A 213 16.66 -6.17 10.06
N ALA A 214 17.21 -5.19 10.78
CA ALA A 214 17.79 -5.39 12.09
C ALA A 214 17.60 -4.16 13.01
N ILE A 215 17.53 -4.42 14.30
CA ILE A 215 17.43 -3.41 15.35
C ILE A 215 18.84 -3.12 15.84
N ASN A 216 19.35 -1.93 15.61
CA ASN A 216 20.65 -1.54 16.12
C ASN A 216 20.59 -1.35 17.64
N LEU A 217 21.29 -2.19 18.38
CA LEU A 217 21.28 -2.20 19.85
C LEU A 217 21.93 -0.96 20.48
N VAL A 218 22.81 -0.28 19.74
CA VAL A 218 23.56 0.88 20.25
C VAL A 218 22.91 2.20 19.82
N LYS A 219 22.44 2.29 18.57
CA LYS A 219 21.88 3.53 17.99
C LYS A 219 20.39 3.71 18.30
N THR A 220 19.66 2.62 18.51
CA THR A 220 18.23 2.71 18.85
C THR A 220 18.06 3.39 20.21
N PRO A 221 17.15 4.37 20.35
CA PRO A 221 16.91 5.06 21.62
C PRO A 221 16.62 4.07 22.76
N ILE A 222 17.28 4.23 23.90
CA ILE A 222 17.19 3.31 25.04
C ILE A 222 15.74 3.11 25.50
N GLU A 223 14.91 4.16 25.50
CA GLU A 223 13.49 4.06 25.86
C GLU A 223 12.72 3.14 24.92
N MET A 224 13.14 3.08 23.68
CA MET A 224 12.58 2.22 22.67
C MET A 224 13.00 0.77 22.91
N LEU A 225 14.30 0.51 23.11
CA LEU A 225 14.81 -0.82 23.48
C LEU A 225 14.15 -1.36 24.76
N VAL A 226 13.99 -0.52 25.78
CA VAL A 226 13.32 -0.91 27.04
C VAL A 226 11.86 -1.32 26.81
N LYS A 227 11.12 -0.60 25.96
CA LYS A 227 9.75 -0.98 25.60
C LYS A 227 9.70 -2.24 24.78
N PHE A 228 10.75 -2.52 24.07
CA PHE A 228 10.90 -3.68 23.22
C PHE A 228 11.14 -4.93 24.07
N ILE A 229 12.10 -4.89 24.92
CA ILE A 229 12.45 -6.03 25.77
C ILE A 229 11.39 -6.25 26.85
N ILE A 230 10.78 -5.17 27.37
CA ILE A 230 9.74 -5.23 28.40
C ILE A 230 8.53 -4.41 27.94
N PRO A 231 7.60 -4.99 27.15
CA PRO A 231 6.43 -4.27 26.63
C PRO A 231 5.40 -3.89 27.70
N GLU A 232 5.33 -4.60 28.83
CA GLU A 232 4.35 -4.35 29.88
C GLU A 232 4.57 -3.02 30.59
N SER A 233 3.63 -2.07 30.47
CA SER A 233 3.72 -0.74 31.08
C SER A 233 3.77 -0.76 32.60
N ALA A 234 3.16 -1.77 33.23
CA ALA A 234 3.14 -1.97 34.67
C ALA A 234 4.51 -2.41 35.27
N ALA A 235 5.42 -2.94 34.46
CA ALA A 235 6.74 -3.44 34.88
C ALA A 235 7.75 -2.33 35.14
N THR A 236 7.37 -1.30 35.92
CA THR A 236 8.18 -0.06 36.13
C THR A 236 9.55 -0.30 36.75
N LYS A 237 9.64 -1.23 37.71
CA LYS A 237 10.93 -1.58 38.35
C LYS A 237 11.87 -2.28 37.39
N GLN A 238 11.36 -3.27 36.66
CA GLN A 238 12.10 -4.03 35.65
C GLN A 238 12.58 -3.11 34.51
N ARG A 239 11.70 -2.24 33.99
CA ARG A 239 12.07 -1.24 32.97
C ARG A 239 13.14 -0.25 33.46
N ARG A 240 13.07 0.18 34.74
CA ARG A 240 14.09 1.06 35.34
C ARG A 240 15.45 0.35 35.40
N LEU A 241 15.46 -0.91 35.81
CA LEU A 241 16.65 -1.74 35.90
C LEU A 241 17.31 -1.91 34.54
N LEU A 242 16.54 -2.37 33.55
CA LEU A 242 17.00 -2.57 32.19
C LEU A 242 17.51 -1.26 31.55
N ARG A 243 16.79 -0.15 31.75
CA ARG A 243 17.23 1.17 31.28
C ARG A 243 18.61 1.57 31.82
N GLY A 244 18.86 1.33 33.09
CA GLY A 244 20.16 1.60 33.71
C GLY A 244 21.28 0.76 33.10
N ALA A 245 21.03 -0.53 32.91
CA ALA A 245 21.97 -1.47 32.33
C ALA A 245 22.29 -1.12 30.86
N LEU A 246 21.26 -0.90 30.04
CA LEU A 246 21.44 -0.51 28.63
C LEU A 246 22.21 0.82 28.49
N ARG A 247 21.87 1.81 29.29
CA ARG A 247 22.57 3.11 29.26
C ARG A 247 24.06 2.94 29.53
N ARG A 248 24.40 2.24 30.58
CA ARG A 248 25.80 2.03 30.98
C ARG A 248 26.57 1.24 29.91
N LEU A 249 25.97 0.15 29.39
CA LEU A 249 26.60 -0.67 28.35
C LEU A 249 26.80 0.13 27.06
N ASN A 250 25.77 0.85 26.59
CA ASN A 250 25.87 1.62 25.34
C ASN A 250 26.86 2.79 25.47
N GLU A 251 26.92 3.47 26.61
CA GLU A 251 27.92 4.51 26.86
C GLU A 251 29.34 3.94 26.76
N GLU A 252 29.59 2.76 27.33
CA GLU A 252 30.89 2.10 27.26
C GLU A 252 31.22 1.64 25.82
N VAL A 253 30.26 1.00 25.12
CA VAL A 253 30.45 0.58 23.72
C VAL A 253 30.75 1.78 22.81
N VAL A 254 30.00 2.88 22.93
CA VAL A 254 30.23 4.10 22.16
C VAL A 254 31.59 4.71 22.49
N LYS A 255 31.99 4.75 23.76
CA LYS A 255 33.29 5.25 24.17
C LYS A 255 34.43 4.46 23.54
N VAL A 256 34.43 3.12 23.69
CA VAL A 256 35.47 2.24 23.13
C VAL A 256 35.50 2.32 21.59
N ALA A 257 34.35 2.36 20.96
CA ALA A 257 34.25 2.49 19.50
C ALA A 257 34.85 3.82 19.01
N THR A 258 34.53 4.93 19.67
CA THR A 258 34.99 6.27 19.29
C THR A 258 36.50 6.44 19.55
N GLU A 259 36.98 6.08 20.73
CA GLU A 259 38.40 6.20 21.09
C GLU A 259 39.32 5.37 20.19
N ASN A 260 38.87 4.22 19.74
CA ASN A 260 39.67 3.32 18.94
C ASN A 260 39.29 3.32 17.44
N ARG A 261 38.29 4.10 17.02
CA ARG A 261 37.75 4.15 15.64
C ARG A 261 37.31 2.76 15.14
N LEU A 262 36.60 2.02 15.99
CA LEU A 262 36.14 0.68 15.71
C LEU A 262 34.63 0.67 15.40
N PRO A 263 34.14 -0.32 14.62
CA PRO A 263 32.71 -0.67 14.58
C PRO A 263 32.22 -1.06 15.99
N TYR A 264 30.92 -0.95 16.22
CA TYR A 264 30.33 -1.33 17.53
C TYR A 264 30.52 -2.80 17.85
N SER A 265 30.43 -3.69 16.84
CA SER A 265 30.70 -5.11 16.99
C SER A 265 32.11 -5.38 17.53
N GLU A 266 33.13 -4.69 17.02
CA GLU A 266 34.51 -4.84 17.47
C GLU A 266 34.73 -4.23 18.87
N ALA A 267 34.05 -3.12 19.18
CA ALA A 267 34.06 -2.55 20.51
C ALA A 267 33.46 -3.52 21.54
N VAL A 268 32.34 -4.16 21.22
CA VAL A 268 31.70 -5.18 22.06
C VAL A 268 32.63 -6.38 22.27
N LYS A 269 33.27 -6.90 21.24
CA LYS A 269 34.25 -8.00 21.37
C LYS A 269 35.37 -7.66 22.33
N ARG A 270 35.88 -6.42 22.26
CA ARG A 270 36.96 -5.96 23.13
C ARG A 270 36.52 -5.87 24.57
N ILE A 271 35.36 -5.24 24.84
CA ILE A 271 34.80 -5.14 26.20
C ILE A 271 34.54 -6.54 26.76
N TYR A 272 33.92 -7.42 25.95
CA TYR A 272 33.66 -8.79 26.39
C TYR A 272 34.94 -9.56 26.74
N ALA A 273 35.99 -9.45 25.92
CA ALA A 273 37.27 -10.11 26.19
C ALA A 273 37.95 -9.61 27.50
N GLU A 274 37.84 -8.31 27.80
CA GLU A 274 38.36 -7.73 29.05
C GLU A 274 37.54 -8.22 30.25
N GLU A 275 36.22 -8.23 30.17
CA GLU A 275 35.33 -8.67 31.23
C GLU A 275 35.37 -10.20 31.45
N LYS A 276 35.55 -11.01 30.42
CA LYS A 276 35.74 -12.46 30.53
C LYS A 276 36.98 -12.84 31.34
N LYS A 277 38.06 -12.05 31.26
CA LYS A 277 39.26 -12.23 32.06
C LYS A 277 39.01 -12.00 33.56
N ARG A 278 38.00 -11.17 33.91
CA ARG A 278 37.62 -10.85 35.28
C ARG A 278 36.69 -11.87 35.95
N LYS A 279 36.28 -12.95 35.25
CA LYS A 279 35.34 -14.02 35.62
C LYS A 279 33.87 -13.59 35.65
N GLY A 280 33.00 -14.39 35.07
CA GLY A 280 31.54 -14.29 35.21
C GLY A 280 30.71 -14.07 33.94
N LEU A 281 31.29 -14.20 32.76
CA LEU A 281 30.53 -14.15 31.51
C LEU A 281 30.32 -15.55 30.89
N GLY A 282 29.13 -15.81 30.35
CA GLY A 282 28.81 -17.00 29.55
C GLY A 282 29.67 -17.12 28.30
N GLN A 283 29.59 -18.25 27.62
CA GLN A 283 30.20 -18.40 26.28
C GLN A 283 29.33 -17.67 25.26
N ALA A 284 29.99 -16.95 24.36
CA ALA A 284 29.37 -16.26 23.24
C ALA A 284 30.30 -16.32 22.04
N GLU A 285 29.74 -16.56 20.85
CA GLU A 285 30.46 -16.70 19.59
C GLU A 285 30.31 -15.44 18.72
N THR A 286 29.11 -14.87 18.68
CA THR A 286 28.80 -13.67 17.88
C THR A 286 28.90 -12.38 18.71
N PRO A 287 29.13 -11.22 18.08
CA PRO A 287 29.13 -9.93 18.77
C PRO A 287 27.81 -9.62 19.47
N GLU A 288 26.69 -10.05 18.90
CA GLU A 288 25.33 -9.87 19.45
C GLU A 288 25.17 -10.72 20.73
N GLU A 289 25.63 -11.97 20.72
CA GLU A 289 25.65 -12.80 21.93
C GLU A 289 26.59 -12.22 23.01
N MET A 290 27.75 -11.68 22.62
CA MET A 290 28.66 -11.00 23.54
C MET A 290 27.99 -9.77 24.17
N TYR A 291 27.23 -9.00 23.38
CA TYR A 291 26.45 -7.87 23.89
C TYR A 291 25.36 -8.36 24.87
N ARG A 292 24.64 -9.46 24.54
CA ARG A 292 23.66 -10.07 25.45
C ARG A 292 24.28 -10.42 26.81
N GLU A 293 25.40 -11.13 26.82
CA GLU A 293 26.08 -11.54 28.04
C GLU A 293 26.57 -10.33 28.86
N LEU A 294 27.09 -9.30 28.21
CA LEU A 294 27.43 -8.04 28.86
C LEU A 294 26.18 -7.37 29.45
N LEU A 295 25.08 -7.30 28.69
CA LEU A 295 23.83 -6.69 29.18
C LEU A 295 23.30 -7.43 30.42
N LYS A 296 23.30 -8.77 30.40
CA LYS A 296 22.90 -9.59 31.56
C LYS A 296 23.73 -9.27 32.79
N LYS A 297 25.05 -9.19 32.65
CA LYS A 297 25.96 -8.79 33.72
C LYS A 297 25.61 -7.39 34.26
N TYR A 298 25.37 -6.40 33.40
CA TYR A 298 25.02 -5.04 33.85
C TYR A 298 23.65 -5.00 34.52
N VAL A 299 22.69 -5.86 34.12
CA VAL A 299 21.39 -6.03 34.79
C VAL A 299 21.61 -6.60 36.20
N GLU A 300 22.42 -7.63 36.36
CA GLU A 300 22.75 -8.22 37.68
C GLU A 300 23.45 -7.21 38.61
N GLU A 301 24.44 -6.47 38.09
CA GLU A 301 25.13 -5.43 38.87
C GLU A 301 24.18 -4.31 39.32
N ALA A 302 23.31 -3.83 38.42
CA ALA A 302 22.34 -2.80 38.76
C ALA A 302 21.23 -3.33 39.69
N GLY A 303 20.99 -4.64 39.68
CA GLY A 303 19.96 -5.31 40.45
C GLY A 303 20.35 -5.72 41.86
N ARG A 304 21.63 -5.58 42.27
CA ARG A 304 22.13 -6.03 43.59
C ARG A 304 21.30 -5.53 44.80
N ASN A 305 20.61 -4.40 44.64
CA ASN A 305 19.73 -3.79 45.65
C ASN A 305 18.23 -3.89 45.32
N SER A 306 17.82 -4.63 44.26
CA SER A 306 16.46 -4.57 43.69
C SER A 306 15.60 -5.82 43.93
N GLY A 307 16.12 -6.84 44.59
CA GLY A 307 15.45 -8.12 44.86
C GLY A 307 15.65 -9.12 43.71
N GLU A 308 15.99 -10.36 44.06
CA GLU A 308 16.40 -11.43 43.12
C GLU A 308 15.35 -11.73 42.03
N ARG A 309 14.06 -11.78 42.40
CA ARG A 309 12.98 -12.11 41.42
C ARG A 309 12.86 -11.09 40.30
N SER A 310 13.00 -9.81 40.57
CA SER A 310 12.93 -8.76 39.55
C SER A 310 14.12 -8.79 38.58
N VAL A 311 15.27 -9.28 39.03
CA VAL A 311 16.47 -9.45 38.18
C VAL A 311 16.27 -10.65 37.25
N ALA A 312 15.86 -11.80 37.79
CA ALA A 312 15.59 -13.01 37.00
C ALA A 312 14.58 -12.74 35.88
N ASP A 313 13.47 -12.08 36.20
CA ASP A 313 12.44 -11.73 35.18
C ASP A 313 13.00 -10.84 34.05
N VAL A 314 13.96 -9.94 34.36
CA VAL A 314 14.61 -9.10 33.33
C VAL A 314 15.57 -9.92 32.47
N LEU A 315 16.33 -10.83 33.10
CA LEU A 315 17.27 -11.70 32.38
C LEU A 315 16.54 -12.61 31.39
N ASP A 316 15.44 -13.23 31.84
CA ASP A 316 14.61 -14.08 30.96
C ASP A 316 14.10 -13.28 29.75
N LYS A 317 13.60 -12.06 29.97
CA LYS A 317 13.11 -11.19 28.87
C LYS A 317 14.23 -10.70 27.94
N VAL A 318 15.44 -10.54 28.45
CA VAL A 318 16.61 -10.25 27.61
C VAL A 318 16.94 -11.45 26.74
N ASP A 319 16.94 -12.65 27.31
CA ASP A 319 17.20 -13.87 26.54
C ASP A 319 16.15 -14.07 25.46
N ASP A 320 14.84 -13.99 25.78
CA ASP A 320 13.73 -14.05 24.80
C ASP A 320 13.90 -13.04 23.65
N PHE A 321 14.35 -11.82 23.95
CA PHE A 321 14.56 -10.79 22.93
C PHE A 321 15.72 -11.12 21.98
N PHE A 322 16.78 -11.72 22.49
CA PHE A 322 17.93 -12.11 21.68
C PHE A 322 17.73 -13.44 20.94
N GLU A 323 16.71 -14.24 21.25
CA GLU A 323 16.28 -15.36 20.42
C GLU A 323 15.70 -14.89 19.08
N TRP A 324 15.25 -13.65 19.01
CA TRP A 324 14.86 -13.02 17.75
C TRP A 324 16.11 -12.66 16.95
N HIS A 325 16.20 -13.17 15.73
CA HIS A 325 17.32 -12.89 14.82
C HIS A 325 17.25 -11.47 14.20
N LEU A 326 16.70 -10.51 14.93
CA LEU A 326 16.46 -9.13 14.51
C LEU A 326 17.46 -8.11 15.06
N VAL A 327 18.45 -8.54 15.82
CA VAL A 327 19.37 -7.61 16.49
C VAL A 327 20.67 -7.48 15.70
N GLY A 328 21.22 -6.28 15.67
CA GLY A 328 22.50 -6.00 15.06
C GLY A 328 23.22 -4.87 15.80
N LEU A 329 24.52 -4.78 15.64
CA LEU A 329 25.35 -3.75 16.28
C LEU A 329 25.76 -2.66 15.28
N ASP A 330 26.09 -3.03 14.07
CA ASP A 330 26.62 -2.12 13.05
C ASP A 330 25.59 -1.77 11.96
N THR A 331 24.44 -2.43 11.92
CA THR A 331 23.36 -2.13 10.95
C THR A 331 22.88 -0.67 11.14
N PRO A 332 22.83 0.14 10.09
CA PRO A 332 22.30 1.50 10.20
C PRO A 332 20.81 1.48 10.52
N ASN A 333 20.29 2.49 11.20
CA ASN A 333 18.85 2.69 11.29
C ASN A 333 18.27 3.04 9.90
N VAL A 334 16.98 2.76 9.66
CA VAL A 334 16.34 3.07 8.36
C VAL A 334 16.48 4.56 8.02
N SER A 335 16.36 5.44 9.00
CA SER A 335 16.54 6.88 8.84
C SER A 335 17.94 7.31 8.38
N GLU A 336 18.97 6.49 8.58
CA GLU A 336 20.33 6.77 8.11
C GLU A 336 20.53 6.37 6.63
N VAL A 337 19.65 5.52 6.11
CA VAL A 337 19.73 4.97 4.75
C VAL A 337 18.81 5.71 3.78
N VAL A 338 17.69 6.26 4.25
CA VAL A 338 16.76 7.03 3.41
C VAL A 338 17.40 8.31 2.88
N GLY A 339 16.89 8.79 1.74
CA GLY A 339 17.41 10.01 1.11
C GLY A 339 16.68 10.37 -0.16
N CYS A 340 16.94 11.56 -0.69
CA CYS A 340 16.36 12.02 -1.94
C CYS A 340 16.73 11.11 -3.12
N GLY A 341 15.74 10.76 -3.95
CA GLY A 341 15.93 9.87 -5.11
C GLY A 341 16.25 8.43 -4.73
N ARG A 342 15.85 7.98 -3.55
CA ARG A 342 16.21 6.67 -3.01
C ARG A 342 14.98 5.86 -2.63
N ILE A 343 15.04 4.55 -2.92
CA ILE A 343 14.08 3.55 -2.47
C ILE A 343 14.82 2.61 -1.52
N VAL A 344 14.34 2.48 -0.29
CA VAL A 344 14.84 1.52 0.70
C VAL A 344 13.83 0.40 0.81
N VAL A 345 14.23 -0.82 0.48
CA VAL A 345 13.42 -2.04 0.60
C VAL A 345 13.78 -2.71 1.91
N VAL A 346 12.85 -2.72 2.85
CA VAL A 346 12.98 -3.44 4.12
C VAL A 346 12.34 -4.81 3.92
N ASP A 347 13.16 -5.78 3.52
CA ASP A 347 12.72 -7.16 3.30
C ASP A 347 12.58 -7.89 4.64
N VAL A 348 11.35 -8.25 4.98
CA VAL A 348 11.01 -9.00 6.19
C VAL A 348 10.39 -10.36 5.88
N SER A 349 10.53 -10.84 4.64
CA SER A 349 9.88 -12.08 4.17
C SER A 349 10.31 -13.32 4.95
N ALA A 350 11.55 -13.36 5.42
CA ALA A 350 12.11 -14.47 6.20
C ALA A 350 11.72 -14.44 7.70
N LEU A 351 11.15 -13.33 8.18
CA LEU A 351 10.80 -13.15 9.60
C LEU A 351 9.45 -13.78 9.93
N VAL A 352 9.24 -14.16 11.19
CA VAL A 352 7.91 -14.57 11.68
C VAL A 352 7.01 -13.35 11.91
N ASP A 353 5.71 -13.55 12.03
CA ASP A 353 4.74 -12.44 12.07
C ASP A 353 4.94 -11.46 13.23
N SER A 354 5.34 -11.95 14.41
CA SER A 354 5.67 -11.11 15.56
C SER A 354 6.90 -10.23 15.31
N GLU A 355 7.92 -10.77 14.66
CA GLU A 355 9.13 -10.06 14.29
C GLU A 355 8.86 -9.00 13.21
N LYS A 356 8.02 -9.35 12.20
CA LYS A 356 7.56 -8.39 11.18
C LYS A 356 6.84 -7.20 11.81
N ASP A 357 5.88 -7.47 12.70
CA ASP A 357 5.13 -6.44 13.40
C ASP A 357 6.03 -5.51 14.20
N TYR A 358 6.99 -6.10 14.88
CA TYR A 358 7.95 -5.39 15.68
C TYR A 358 8.89 -4.53 14.84
N MET A 359 9.42 -5.09 13.74
CA MET A 359 10.28 -4.35 12.82
C MET A 359 9.53 -3.16 12.18
N LEU A 360 8.26 -3.35 11.83
CA LEU A 360 7.43 -2.27 11.31
C LEU A 360 7.25 -1.13 12.33
N LYS A 361 7.06 -1.47 13.61
CA LYS A 361 7.04 -0.48 14.69
C LYS A 361 8.34 0.32 14.74
N VAL A 362 9.50 -0.37 14.71
CA VAL A 362 10.82 0.28 14.73
C VAL A 362 10.97 1.24 13.57
N VAL A 363 10.68 0.78 12.36
CA VAL A 363 10.76 1.59 11.12
C VAL A 363 9.85 2.82 11.21
N ALA A 364 8.60 2.63 11.59
CA ALA A 364 7.63 3.74 11.66
C ALA A 364 8.02 4.78 12.72
N GLU A 365 8.50 4.36 13.89
CA GLU A 365 8.94 5.27 14.95
C GLU A 365 10.24 6.01 14.59
N ASP A 366 11.23 5.32 14.01
CA ASP A 366 12.50 5.92 13.57
C ASP A 366 12.25 6.98 12.49
N LEU A 367 11.45 6.64 11.47
CA LEU A 367 11.10 7.59 10.41
C LEU A 367 10.32 8.80 10.96
N LEU A 368 9.30 8.57 11.81
CA LEU A 368 8.50 9.66 12.38
C LEU A 368 9.34 10.59 13.23
N TRP A 369 10.23 10.03 14.07
CA TRP A 369 11.10 10.82 14.89
C TRP A 369 12.09 11.64 14.05
N SER A 370 12.71 11.01 13.05
CA SER A 370 13.69 11.66 12.17
C SER A 370 13.05 12.73 11.28
N LEU A 371 11.82 12.53 10.81
CA LEU A 371 11.01 13.55 10.12
C LEU A 371 10.73 14.75 11.02
N LYS A 372 10.30 14.53 12.27
CA LYS A 372 10.05 15.60 13.24
C LYS A 372 11.30 16.43 13.55
N GLN A 373 12.47 15.80 13.58
CA GLN A 373 13.75 16.46 13.78
C GLN A 373 14.32 17.07 12.48
N ARG A 374 13.63 16.91 11.34
CA ARG A 374 14.07 17.35 10.00
C ARG A 374 15.44 16.78 9.61
N ARG A 375 15.75 15.58 10.05
CA ARG A 375 17.00 14.87 9.74
C ARG A 375 16.94 14.13 8.41
N ILE A 376 15.74 13.79 7.97
CA ILE A 376 15.48 13.12 6.70
C ILE A 376 14.51 13.96 5.85
N PRO A 377 14.54 13.81 4.52
CA PRO A 377 13.58 14.46 3.64
C PRO A 377 12.17 13.91 3.85
N PRO A 378 11.12 14.57 3.31
CA PRO A 378 9.79 13.99 3.21
C PRO A 378 9.85 12.58 2.63
N THR A 379 9.26 11.61 3.35
CA THR A 379 9.45 10.18 3.07
C THR A 379 8.10 9.47 2.97
N MET A 380 7.97 8.66 1.92
CA MET A 380 6.82 7.77 1.70
C MET A 380 7.14 6.39 2.28
N LEU A 381 6.35 5.97 3.28
CA LEU A 381 6.38 4.62 3.84
C LEU A 381 5.27 3.80 3.18
N VAL A 382 5.63 2.75 2.48
CA VAL A 382 4.71 1.76 1.91
C VAL A 382 4.69 0.55 2.83
N VAL A 383 3.50 0.15 3.28
CA VAL A 383 3.30 -1.03 4.12
C VAL A 383 2.47 -2.05 3.36
N GLU A 384 3.12 -3.14 2.95
CA GLU A 384 2.44 -4.26 2.30
C GLU A 384 1.72 -5.13 3.32
N GLU A 385 0.65 -5.79 2.85
CA GLU A 385 -0.25 -6.63 3.66
C GLU A 385 -0.64 -5.98 5.00
N ALA A 386 -0.90 -4.68 4.95
CA ALA A 386 -1.13 -3.83 6.12
C ALA A 386 -2.22 -4.36 7.07
N HIS A 387 -3.13 -5.22 6.59
CA HIS A 387 -4.13 -5.89 7.42
C HIS A 387 -3.54 -6.80 8.50
N LEU A 388 -2.28 -7.24 8.36
CA LEU A 388 -1.55 -8.00 9.40
C LEU A 388 -1.18 -7.10 10.58
N PHE A 389 -0.95 -5.81 10.34
CA PHE A 389 -0.38 -4.85 11.30
C PHE A 389 -1.42 -3.88 11.87
N ILE A 390 -2.35 -3.42 11.05
CA ILE A 390 -3.41 -2.47 11.43
C ILE A 390 -4.80 -3.09 11.27
N GLY A 391 -4.93 -4.36 11.66
CA GLY A 391 -6.23 -5.04 11.65
C GLY A 391 -7.20 -4.51 12.70
N SER A 392 -8.50 -4.57 12.41
CA SER A 392 -9.56 -4.14 13.33
C SER A 392 -9.65 -5.00 14.60
N LYS A 393 -9.30 -6.30 14.48
CA LYS A 393 -9.40 -7.29 15.56
C LYS A 393 -8.07 -7.68 16.18
N THR A 394 -6.95 -7.21 15.61
CA THR A 394 -5.60 -7.56 16.06
C THR A 394 -5.03 -6.42 16.90
N GLN A 395 -4.44 -6.78 18.04
CA GLN A 395 -3.59 -5.88 18.81
C GLN A 395 -2.15 -6.19 18.42
N THR A 396 -1.56 -5.31 17.60
CA THR A 396 -0.19 -5.39 17.15
C THR A 396 0.63 -4.24 17.73
N TRP A 397 1.91 -4.43 17.87
CA TRP A 397 2.81 -3.39 18.40
C TRP A 397 2.99 -2.22 17.43
N SER A 398 2.94 -2.48 16.13
CA SER A 398 3.07 -1.45 15.09
C SER A 398 1.82 -0.59 14.91
N LYS A 399 0.64 -1.06 15.31
CA LYS A 399 -0.64 -0.37 15.10
C LYS A 399 -0.63 1.06 15.66
N GLU A 400 -0.25 1.22 16.92
CA GLU A 400 -0.17 2.55 17.55
C GLU A 400 0.85 3.46 16.84
N SER A 401 2.01 2.89 16.47
CA SER A 401 3.06 3.64 15.78
C SER A 401 2.64 4.10 14.39
N LEU A 402 1.93 3.26 13.64
CA LEU A 402 1.37 3.63 12.34
C LEU A 402 0.23 4.64 12.47
N GLN A 403 -0.66 4.50 13.47
CA GLN A 403 -1.69 5.50 13.76
C GLN A 403 -1.07 6.87 14.10
N ARG A 404 0.02 6.88 14.85
CA ARG A 404 0.78 8.12 15.11
C ARG A 404 1.45 8.65 13.84
N PHE A 405 2.02 7.78 13.02
CA PHE A 405 2.63 8.17 11.74
C PHE A 405 1.62 8.85 10.82
N ILE A 406 0.39 8.32 10.72
CA ILE A 406 -0.70 8.92 9.95
C ILE A 406 -1.08 10.29 10.48
N ARG A 407 -1.36 10.41 11.80
CA ARG A 407 -1.86 11.65 12.39
C ARG A 407 -0.82 12.76 12.45
N GLU A 408 0.42 12.42 12.77
CA GLU A 408 1.48 13.39 13.05
C GLU A 408 2.42 13.56 11.87
N GLY A 409 2.74 12.48 11.14
CA GLY A 409 3.72 12.45 10.05
C GLY A 409 3.40 13.42 8.92
N ARG A 410 2.11 13.59 8.59
CA ARG A 410 1.64 14.53 7.57
C ARG A 410 2.24 15.93 7.72
N LYS A 411 2.36 16.45 8.94
CA LYS A 411 2.89 17.79 9.21
C LYS A 411 4.39 17.92 8.95
N PHE A 412 5.08 16.78 8.89
CA PHE A 412 6.54 16.71 8.75
C PHE A 412 6.97 16.05 7.44
N GLY A 413 6.02 15.81 6.50
CA GLY A 413 6.30 15.20 5.22
C GLY A 413 6.29 13.66 5.23
N GLY A 414 5.72 13.04 6.25
CA GLY A 414 5.47 11.60 6.30
C GLY A 414 4.23 11.25 5.49
N MET A 415 4.37 10.36 4.52
CA MET A 415 3.30 9.85 3.66
C MET A 415 3.18 8.34 3.88
N LEU A 416 1.96 7.84 4.17
CA LEU A 416 1.73 6.41 4.32
C LEU A 416 0.94 5.87 3.13
N VAL A 417 1.43 4.77 2.56
CA VAL A 417 0.73 3.96 1.56
C VAL A 417 0.38 2.62 2.20
N VAL A 418 -0.90 2.41 2.42
CA VAL A 418 -1.47 1.18 3.00
C VAL A 418 -1.85 0.24 1.87
N VAL A 419 -1.20 -0.91 1.76
CA VAL A 419 -1.48 -1.90 0.72
C VAL A 419 -2.12 -3.14 1.34
N SER A 420 -3.27 -3.57 0.84
CA SER A 420 -3.97 -4.73 1.39
C SER A 420 -4.78 -5.50 0.34
N GLN A 421 -4.80 -6.82 0.47
CA GLN A 421 -5.74 -7.67 -0.26
C GLN A 421 -7.05 -7.92 0.50
N ARG A 422 -7.13 -7.51 1.77
CA ARG A 422 -8.28 -7.69 2.66
C ARG A 422 -8.70 -6.37 3.29
N PRO A 423 -9.31 -5.44 2.53
CA PRO A 423 -9.64 -4.11 3.04
C PRO A 423 -10.56 -4.17 4.28
N ARG A 424 -11.53 -5.06 4.32
CA ARG A 424 -12.43 -5.25 5.46
C ARG A 424 -11.71 -5.63 6.76
N ALA A 425 -10.53 -6.22 6.69
CA ALA A 425 -9.76 -6.56 7.87
C ALA A 425 -9.02 -5.37 8.48
N LEU A 426 -8.87 -4.26 7.74
CA LEU A 426 -8.23 -3.04 8.21
C LEU A 426 -9.08 -2.34 9.29
N ASP A 427 -8.40 -1.60 10.15
CA ASP A 427 -9.03 -0.75 11.17
C ASP A 427 -9.72 0.46 10.49
N PRO A 428 -11.05 0.64 10.64
CA PRO A 428 -11.77 1.76 10.05
C PRO A 428 -11.24 3.12 10.47
N ASP A 429 -10.75 3.28 11.71
CA ASP A 429 -10.19 4.54 12.22
C ASP A 429 -8.91 4.92 11.49
N VAL A 430 -8.12 3.93 11.06
CA VAL A 430 -6.92 4.15 10.25
C VAL A 430 -7.31 4.53 8.82
N VAL A 431 -8.24 3.79 8.23
CA VAL A 431 -8.65 4.00 6.83
C VAL A 431 -9.37 5.33 6.65
N SER A 432 -10.14 5.78 7.63
CA SER A 432 -10.83 7.10 7.61
C SER A 432 -9.87 8.30 7.52
N GLN A 433 -8.60 8.12 7.88
CA GLN A 433 -7.58 9.17 7.74
C GLN A 433 -6.98 9.25 6.32
N VAL A 434 -7.26 8.25 5.48
CA VAL A 434 -6.76 8.18 4.10
C VAL A 434 -7.73 8.88 3.16
N GLN A 435 -7.20 9.74 2.28
CA GLN A 435 -8.03 10.50 1.33
C GLN A 435 -7.72 10.20 -0.14
N ASN A 436 -6.79 9.29 -0.41
CA ASN A 436 -6.47 8.86 -1.77
C ASN A 436 -6.59 7.34 -1.86
N PHE A 437 -7.14 6.84 -2.96
CA PHE A 437 -7.44 5.43 -3.12
C PHE A 437 -7.03 4.94 -4.51
N VAL A 438 -6.53 3.71 -4.56
CA VAL A 438 -6.36 2.89 -5.77
C VAL A 438 -7.07 1.57 -5.55
N LEU A 439 -8.19 1.41 -6.20
CA LEU A 439 -9.07 0.26 -6.07
C LEU A 439 -8.91 -0.61 -7.32
N LEU A 440 -8.12 -1.67 -7.19
CA LEU A 440 -7.99 -2.69 -8.22
C LEU A 440 -9.17 -3.69 -8.11
N LYS A 441 -9.09 -4.81 -8.82
CA LYS A 441 -10.14 -5.83 -8.80
C LYS A 441 -10.48 -6.28 -7.37
N LEU A 442 -11.75 -6.14 -6.97
CA LEU A 442 -12.32 -6.61 -5.71
C LEU A 442 -13.58 -7.44 -5.99
N VAL A 443 -13.54 -8.73 -5.67
CA VAL A 443 -14.62 -9.67 -5.97
C VAL A 443 -15.61 -9.79 -4.79
N GLN A 444 -15.11 -9.83 -3.55
CA GLN A 444 -15.94 -10.06 -2.37
C GLN A 444 -16.86 -8.86 -2.08
N LYS A 445 -18.15 -9.13 -1.89
CA LYS A 445 -19.16 -8.09 -1.59
C LYS A 445 -18.83 -7.34 -0.30
N SER A 446 -18.36 -8.06 0.73
CA SER A 446 -18.02 -7.48 2.03
C SER A 446 -16.87 -6.47 1.96
N ASP A 447 -15.87 -6.72 1.09
CA ASP A 447 -14.75 -5.78 0.88
C ASP A 447 -15.23 -4.52 0.16
N ARG A 448 -16.13 -4.67 -0.80
CA ARG A 448 -16.71 -3.55 -1.54
C ARG A 448 -17.58 -2.65 -0.65
N VAL A 449 -18.42 -3.26 0.21
CA VAL A 449 -19.23 -2.52 1.19
C VAL A 449 -18.32 -1.71 2.12
N PHE A 450 -17.25 -2.31 2.65
CA PHE A 450 -16.30 -1.60 3.48
C PHE A 450 -15.67 -0.38 2.77
N ILE A 451 -15.29 -0.54 1.51
CA ILE A 451 -14.72 0.59 0.73
C ILE A 451 -15.76 1.71 0.54
N THR A 452 -17.04 1.37 0.34
CA THR A 452 -18.12 2.38 0.25
C THR A 452 -18.29 3.12 1.57
N GLU A 453 -18.18 2.44 2.70
CA GLU A 453 -18.33 3.03 4.04
C GLU A 453 -17.19 3.99 4.41
N VAL A 454 -15.98 3.74 3.92
CA VAL A 454 -14.78 4.53 4.26
C VAL A 454 -14.42 5.60 3.22
N SER A 455 -15.15 5.67 2.12
CA SER A 455 -14.91 6.63 1.03
C SER A 455 -16.18 7.42 0.68
N ASP A 456 -16.25 8.65 1.12
CA ASP A 456 -17.37 9.57 0.85
C ASP A 456 -17.50 9.97 -0.64
N ILE A 457 -16.51 9.65 -1.47
CA ILE A 457 -16.41 10.12 -2.86
C ILE A 457 -16.83 9.02 -3.85
N LEU A 458 -16.90 7.77 -3.41
CA LEU A 458 -17.10 6.62 -4.28
C LEU A 458 -18.59 6.28 -4.42
N SER A 459 -19.15 6.46 -5.63
CA SER A 459 -20.51 6.02 -5.91
C SER A 459 -20.62 4.49 -6.05
N GLU A 460 -21.83 3.95 -5.83
CA GLU A 460 -22.10 2.52 -5.94
C GLU A 460 -21.76 1.95 -7.33
N GLU A 461 -21.90 2.75 -8.40
CA GLU A 461 -21.60 2.34 -9.77
C GLU A 461 -20.12 2.01 -9.94
N TYR A 462 -19.20 2.82 -9.38
CA TYR A 462 -17.77 2.51 -9.39
C TYR A 462 -17.46 1.24 -8.60
N VAL A 463 -18.11 1.05 -7.46
CA VAL A 463 -17.96 -0.17 -6.63
C VAL A 463 -18.42 -1.40 -7.39
N ASN A 464 -19.51 -1.29 -8.15
CA ASN A 464 -20.06 -2.38 -8.96
C ASN A 464 -19.18 -2.75 -10.17
N MET A 465 -18.30 -1.87 -10.61
CA MET A 465 -17.31 -2.18 -11.66
C MET A 465 -16.10 -2.97 -11.14
N LEU A 466 -15.76 -2.87 -9.85
CA LEU A 466 -14.53 -3.46 -9.29
C LEU A 466 -14.36 -4.96 -9.56
N PRO A 467 -15.40 -5.82 -9.50
CA PRO A 467 -15.27 -7.24 -9.83
C PRO A 467 -14.91 -7.53 -11.28
N ALA A 468 -15.31 -6.65 -12.19
CA ALA A 468 -15.11 -6.81 -13.64
C ALA A 468 -13.77 -6.28 -14.13
N LEU A 469 -13.00 -5.58 -13.28
CA LEU A 469 -11.69 -5.06 -13.67
C LEU A 469 -10.71 -6.19 -14.01
N SER A 470 -9.95 -5.99 -15.06
CA SER A 470 -8.84 -6.87 -15.43
C SER A 470 -7.59 -6.53 -14.61
N PRO A 471 -6.61 -7.45 -14.51
CA PRO A 471 -5.33 -7.15 -13.87
C PRO A 471 -4.68 -5.88 -14.43
N GLY A 472 -4.21 -5.01 -13.55
CA GLY A 472 -3.63 -3.71 -13.92
C GLY A 472 -4.65 -2.64 -14.27
N GLN A 473 -5.95 -2.89 -14.09
CA GLN A 473 -6.98 -1.85 -14.15
C GLN A 473 -7.40 -1.45 -12.73
N ALA A 474 -7.66 -0.16 -12.53
CA ALA A 474 -8.05 0.37 -11.23
C ALA A 474 -9.03 1.53 -11.35
N VAL A 475 -9.86 1.71 -10.33
CA VAL A 475 -10.51 2.98 -10.03
C VAL A 475 -9.58 3.78 -9.12
N VAL A 476 -9.19 4.96 -9.57
CA VAL A 476 -8.31 5.87 -8.83
C VAL A 476 -9.13 7.10 -8.43
N LEU A 477 -9.07 7.46 -7.15
CA LEU A 477 -9.83 8.60 -6.63
C LEU A 477 -9.09 9.28 -5.48
N GLY A 478 -9.54 10.50 -5.14
CA GLY A 478 -8.97 11.31 -4.08
C GLY A 478 -8.35 12.62 -4.60
N GLU A 479 -7.82 13.40 -3.68
CA GLU A 479 -7.28 14.72 -4.04
C GLU A 479 -6.08 14.66 -5.00
N TRP A 480 -5.35 13.57 -4.99
CA TRP A 480 -4.16 13.39 -5.82
C TRP A 480 -4.46 13.26 -7.32
N ILE A 481 -5.70 12.94 -7.68
CA ILE A 481 -6.16 12.88 -9.08
C ILE A 481 -7.14 14.02 -9.45
N GLY A 482 -7.35 15.00 -8.53
CA GLY A 482 -8.12 16.20 -8.83
C GLY A 482 -9.62 16.10 -8.59
N LYS A 483 -10.09 15.34 -7.62
CA LYS A 483 -11.48 15.18 -7.15
C LYS A 483 -12.37 14.21 -7.94
N TYR A 484 -12.06 13.88 -9.17
CA TYR A 484 -12.93 13.05 -10.02
C TYR A 484 -12.36 11.63 -10.13
N PRO A 485 -13.17 10.60 -9.81
CA PRO A 485 -12.73 9.21 -9.98
C PRO A 485 -12.37 8.91 -11.43
N ALA A 486 -11.27 8.20 -11.65
CA ALA A 486 -10.82 7.78 -12.97
C ALA A 486 -10.68 6.27 -13.06
N LEU A 487 -11.10 5.71 -14.17
CA LEU A 487 -10.76 4.34 -14.56
C LEU A 487 -9.39 4.37 -15.26
N VAL A 488 -8.41 3.71 -14.66
CA VAL A 488 -7.01 3.78 -15.09
C VAL A 488 -6.49 2.40 -15.46
N LYS A 489 -5.83 2.32 -16.61
CA LYS A 489 -4.95 1.22 -16.95
C LYS A 489 -3.56 1.59 -16.41
N ILE A 490 -3.15 0.95 -15.34
CA ILE A 490 -1.85 1.15 -14.69
C ILE A 490 -0.74 0.73 -15.66
N ASP A 491 0.32 1.52 -15.75
CA ASP A 491 1.51 1.16 -16.52
C ASP A 491 2.13 -0.14 -15.98
N LEU A 492 2.90 -0.83 -16.80
CA LEU A 492 3.67 -1.97 -16.36
C LEU A 492 5.09 -1.50 -16.01
N HIS A 493 5.53 -1.76 -14.77
CA HIS A 493 6.90 -1.50 -14.36
C HIS A 493 7.87 -2.44 -15.10
N ARG A 494 8.84 -1.86 -15.82
CA ARG A 494 9.78 -2.60 -16.68
C ARG A 494 11.06 -3.01 -15.96
N GLY A 495 11.31 -2.49 -14.77
CA GLY A 495 12.45 -2.87 -13.93
C GLY A 495 12.35 -4.32 -13.46
N LYS A 496 13.51 -4.92 -13.15
CA LYS A 496 13.56 -6.28 -12.63
C LYS A 496 12.86 -6.32 -11.26
N ARG A 497 11.90 -7.22 -11.09
CA ARG A 497 11.28 -7.58 -9.80
C ARG A 497 11.54 -9.05 -9.53
N VAL A 498 11.84 -9.39 -8.29
CA VAL A 498 11.81 -10.76 -7.79
C VAL A 498 10.43 -10.95 -7.21
N GLY A 499 9.71 -12.01 -7.50
CA GLY A 499 8.35 -12.21 -6.96
C GLY A 499 7.27 -12.46 -8.00
N ALA A 500 7.65 -12.69 -9.26
CA ALA A 500 6.74 -13.37 -10.19
C ALA A 500 6.45 -14.77 -9.61
N THR A 501 5.17 -15.16 -9.57
CA THR A 501 4.79 -16.54 -9.28
C THR A 501 5.69 -17.46 -10.11
N PRO A 502 6.47 -18.37 -9.50
CA PRO A 502 7.38 -19.21 -10.25
C PRO A 502 6.58 -20.01 -11.27
N ASP A 503 7.09 -20.11 -12.47
CA ASP A 503 6.58 -21.08 -13.44
C ASP A 503 6.94 -22.48 -12.90
N ILE A 504 5.95 -23.09 -12.25
CA ILE A 504 6.09 -24.38 -11.56
C ILE A 504 6.59 -25.45 -12.52
N VAL A 505 6.06 -25.48 -13.75
CA VAL A 505 6.45 -26.49 -14.75
C VAL A 505 7.89 -26.28 -15.19
N SER A 506 8.30 -25.04 -15.46
CA SER A 506 9.69 -24.73 -15.80
C SER A 506 10.66 -25.01 -14.65
N SER A 507 10.23 -24.77 -13.41
CA SER A 507 11.02 -25.08 -12.21
C SER A 507 11.22 -26.59 -12.05
N TRP A 508 10.15 -27.39 -12.24
CA TRP A 508 10.26 -28.85 -12.23
C TRP A 508 11.18 -29.39 -13.34
N ARG A 509 11.07 -28.83 -14.56
CA ARG A 509 11.95 -29.24 -15.68
C ARG A 509 13.40 -28.97 -15.38
N ARG A 510 13.75 -27.78 -14.83
CA ARG A 510 15.13 -27.48 -14.42
C ARG A 510 15.63 -28.43 -13.34
N ALA A 511 14.82 -28.70 -12.32
CA ALA A 511 15.18 -29.64 -11.27
C ALA A 511 15.43 -31.07 -11.84
N LEU A 512 14.60 -31.53 -12.79
CA LEU A 512 14.79 -32.80 -13.46
C LEU A 512 16.08 -32.82 -14.31
N GLU A 513 16.40 -31.75 -15.03
CA GLU A 513 17.62 -31.57 -15.78
C GLU A 513 18.85 -31.62 -14.85
N GLU A 514 18.81 -30.92 -13.72
CA GLU A 514 19.88 -30.93 -12.71
C GLU A 514 20.10 -32.33 -12.11
N VAL A 515 19.02 -33.07 -11.80
CA VAL A 515 19.09 -34.45 -11.31
C VAL A 515 19.69 -35.38 -12.38
N SER A 516 19.30 -35.23 -13.64
CA SER A 516 19.81 -36.04 -14.74
C SER A 516 21.30 -35.77 -15.03
N LEU A 517 21.74 -34.51 -14.91
CA LEU A 517 23.14 -34.12 -15.04
C LEU A 517 24.00 -34.73 -13.91
N LYS A 518 23.55 -34.64 -12.66
CA LYS A 518 24.23 -35.25 -11.50
C LYS A 518 24.32 -36.77 -11.61
N ALA A 519 23.28 -37.42 -12.13
CA ALA A 519 23.26 -38.85 -12.37
C ALA A 519 24.24 -39.27 -13.49
N SER A 520 24.45 -38.42 -14.50
CA SER A 520 25.42 -38.68 -15.60
C SER A 520 26.87 -38.43 -15.20
N GLU A 521 27.13 -37.63 -14.15
CA GLU A 521 28.48 -37.33 -13.63
C GLU A 521 28.96 -38.32 -12.56
N GLY A 522 28.21 -39.37 -12.23
CA GLY A 522 28.67 -40.51 -11.42
C GLY A 522 28.83 -40.25 -9.92
N SER A 523 28.22 -39.24 -9.35
CA SER A 523 28.20 -39.02 -7.89
C SER A 523 27.01 -39.72 -7.25
N PRO A 524 27.20 -40.64 -6.27
CA PRO A 524 26.06 -41.26 -5.58
C PRO A 524 25.33 -40.24 -4.73
N SER A 525 24.07 -39.99 -5.06
CA SER A 525 23.17 -39.11 -4.28
C SER A 525 22.75 -39.82 -2.99
N SER A 526 23.42 -39.55 -1.87
CA SER A 526 23.09 -40.07 -0.53
C SER A 526 22.07 -39.18 0.24
N GLU A 527 21.26 -38.37 -0.44
CA GLU A 527 20.37 -37.41 0.26
C GLU A 527 18.87 -37.67 0.12
N TRP A 528 18.41 -38.78 -0.47
CA TRP A 528 16.98 -39.02 -0.69
C TRP A 528 16.39 -40.19 0.13
N GLU A 529 17.09 -40.72 1.13
CA GLU A 529 16.54 -41.78 2.02
C GLU A 529 16.02 -41.29 3.38
N ALA A 530 15.81 -40.00 3.58
CA ALA A 530 15.27 -39.45 4.82
C ALA A 530 14.20 -38.37 4.57
N VAL A 531 13.03 -38.80 4.07
CA VAL A 531 11.72 -38.14 4.34
C VAL A 531 10.65 -39.21 4.42
#